data_ef0a9311385856e19a75e6e617e3c285
#
_entry.id   ef0a9311385856e19a75e6e617e3c285
#
_cell.length_a   1.000
_cell.length_b   1.000
_cell.length_c   1.000
_cell.angle_alpha   90.00
_cell.angle_beta   90.00
_cell.angle_gamma   90.00
#
_symmetry.space_group_name_H-M   'P 1'
#
loop_
_entity.id
_entity.type
_entity.pdbx_description
1 polymer ?
#
loop_
_entity_poly.entity_id
_entity_poly.type
_entity_poly.pdbx_seq_one_letter_code
_entity_poly.pdbx_strand_id
1 'polypeptide(L)'
;MAISLRGLLEHDELGLKALTDPTHALETAITWGAVTELLDPSKFLTGREIVLTTGVRQKSVPAQIDFVRTLAANDVVALGFGIGLEHESVPEPVLETAREVGLPVIEVPYKTPFAAISRLIAEALNADHVKRVENLLRAHQKLAQSLLSSDLDRMLAELSKMLHTDVALSLHGEMISGDFEPERSWHELPVATGLRDRCTLHIAEPYTHDPIVEYAQSLIGLELTNKSRLRASQRLANGQVLADLASGVLSDSDPAVRLGALGLESQREHSVVLVQASGQSERLQTLPLPADLASQVTAIVEDRLVVIVAYRQVQLSIDRLDAYLATAGIPAKVGYGGRYSNTTGIRWSYFEALESLRHGERVNVPTKLSLTSLLLAARDVPLQDLAAEALGPIQDFDSSHDSGLMRTLREYLNRDGSVGAVAESLGLHRNTVRYRMQQIAELSGYDPNVTSDRVQLWIALSALELR
;
A
#
# COMPACT_ATOMS: atom_id res chain seq x y z
N MET A 1 2.07 36.69 9.95
CA MET A 1 1.90 36.65 11.42
C MET A 1 0.73 37.53 11.77
N ALA A 2 -0.18 37.08 12.64
CA ALA A 2 -1.22 37.93 13.18
C ALA A 2 -0.54 39.21 13.77
N ILE A 3 -1.16 40.37 13.60
CA ILE A 3 -0.54 41.60 14.06
C ILE A 3 -0.44 41.57 15.60
N SER A 4 0.75 41.84 16.14
CA SER A 4 0.94 41.99 17.58
C SER A 4 0.64 43.44 17.99
N LEU A 5 0.49 43.66 19.30
CA LEU A 5 0.31 45.02 19.82
C LEU A 5 1.49 45.91 19.44
N ARG A 6 2.71 45.39 19.41
CA ARG A 6 3.90 46.08 18.90
C ARG A 6 3.70 46.50 17.45
N GLY A 7 3.34 45.55 16.58
CA GLY A 7 3.13 45.80 15.15
C GLY A 7 2.04 46.86 14.90
N LEU A 8 0.97 46.89 15.73
CA LEU A 8 -0.07 47.90 15.63
C LEU A 8 0.45 49.28 16.03
N LEU A 9 1.27 49.39 17.09
CA LEU A 9 1.85 50.66 17.56
C LEU A 9 2.92 51.21 16.63
N GLU A 10 3.60 50.38 15.86
CA GLU A 10 4.61 50.76 14.86
C GLU A 10 4.01 51.34 13.56
N HIS A 11 2.66 51.30 13.39
CA HIS A 11 2.00 51.95 12.28
C HIS A 11 1.86 53.46 12.51
N ASP A 12 2.87 54.22 12.13
CA ASP A 12 2.94 55.69 12.30
C ASP A 12 1.73 56.45 11.74
N GLU A 13 1.13 55.93 10.66
CA GLU A 13 -0.06 56.52 10.03
C GLU A 13 -1.28 56.57 10.95
N LEU A 14 -1.38 55.65 11.90
CA LEU A 14 -2.47 55.63 12.88
C LEU A 14 -2.26 56.61 14.03
N GLY A 15 -1.03 57.04 14.27
CA GLY A 15 -0.70 57.99 15.33
C GLY A 15 -1.08 57.51 16.72
N LEU A 16 -1.06 56.22 16.96
CA LEU A 16 -1.41 55.59 18.23
C LEU A 16 -0.31 55.85 19.26
N LYS A 17 -0.72 56.10 20.53
CA LYS A 17 0.21 56.37 21.61
C LYS A 17 -0.14 55.51 22.84
N ALA A 18 0.80 54.70 23.31
CA ALA A 18 0.63 53.96 24.55
C ALA A 18 0.72 54.95 25.76
N LEU A 19 -0.28 54.89 26.64
CA LEU A 19 -0.38 55.74 27.84
C LEU A 19 -0.06 54.98 29.13
N THR A 20 -0.15 53.66 29.10
CA THR A 20 0.29 52.77 30.18
C THR A 20 1.35 51.83 29.66
N ASP A 21 2.06 51.12 30.53
CA ASP A 21 3.14 50.20 30.12
C ASP A 21 2.59 49.00 29.32
N PRO A 22 2.90 48.88 28.00
CA PRO A 22 2.44 47.80 27.18
C PRO A 22 3.39 46.59 27.17
N THR A 23 4.52 46.63 27.90
CA THR A 23 5.67 45.72 27.71
C THR A 23 5.28 44.23 27.74
N HIS A 24 4.41 43.82 28.65
CA HIS A 24 3.99 42.44 28.80
C HIS A 24 3.04 41.97 27.70
N ALA A 25 2.38 42.89 26.97
CA ALA A 25 1.43 42.57 25.91
C ALA A 25 1.97 42.85 24.49
N LEU A 26 3.17 43.45 24.36
CA LEU A 26 3.71 43.88 23.06
C LEU A 26 3.73 42.75 21.99
N GLU A 27 4.11 41.55 22.38
CA GLU A 27 4.20 40.41 21.47
C GLU A 27 2.89 39.59 21.36
N THR A 28 1.85 40.01 22.11
CA THR A 28 0.55 39.33 22.08
C THR A 28 -0.14 39.58 20.75
N ALA A 29 -0.50 38.53 20.07
CA ALA A 29 -1.25 38.60 18.81
C ALA A 29 -2.68 39.04 19.05
N ILE A 30 -3.14 40.02 18.28
CA ILE A 30 -4.51 40.54 18.31
C ILE A 30 -5.38 39.73 17.37
N THR A 31 -6.47 39.20 17.89
CA THR A 31 -7.43 38.37 17.12
C THR A 31 -8.50 39.20 16.42
N TRP A 32 -8.86 40.35 17.00
CA TRP A 32 -9.92 41.21 16.46
C TRP A 32 -9.82 42.64 17.02
N GLY A 33 -10.34 43.60 16.27
CA GLY A 33 -10.58 44.98 16.76
C GLY A 33 -12.07 45.17 17.08
N ALA A 34 -12.42 45.07 18.34
CA ALA A 34 -13.80 45.22 18.80
C ALA A 34 -14.13 46.69 19.11
N VAL A 35 -15.05 47.28 18.35
CA VAL A 35 -15.54 48.65 18.63
C VAL A 35 -16.81 48.53 19.47
N THR A 36 -16.80 49.15 20.64
CA THR A 36 -17.97 49.11 21.54
C THR A 36 -18.11 50.36 22.39
N GLU A 37 -19.36 50.78 22.60
CA GLU A 37 -19.74 51.84 23.54
C GLU A 37 -20.61 51.28 24.69
N LEU A 38 -20.62 49.95 24.85
CA LEU A 38 -21.40 49.31 25.94
C LEU A 38 -20.72 49.59 27.29
N LEU A 39 -21.54 49.70 28.36
CA LEU A 39 -21.02 49.76 29.72
C LEU A 39 -20.39 48.44 30.14
N ASP A 40 -20.97 47.34 29.73
CA ASP A 40 -20.45 45.99 29.95
C ASP A 40 -20.44 45.20 28.62
N PRO A 41 -19.26 45.07 28.00
CA PRO A 41 -19.11 44.31 26.76
C PRO A 41 -18.78 42.84 27.00
N SER A 42 -18.72 42.33 28.24
CA SER A 42 -18.21 40.98 28.57
C SER A 42 -18.82 39.83 27.74
N LYS A 43 -20.13 39.94 27.43
CA LYS A 43 -20.85 38.89 26.65
C LYS A 43 -20.43 38.83 25.17
N PHE A 44 -19.71 39.80 24.66
CA PHE A 44 -19.31 39.94 23.27
C PHE A 44 -17.81 39.81 23.08
N LEU A 45 -17.05 39.66 24.18
CA LEU A 45 -15.61 39.45 24.14
C LEU A 45 -15.28 37.95 24.09
N THR A 46 -14.31 37.56 23.30
CA THR A 46 -13.84 36.18 23.13
C THR A 46 -12.42 35.99 23.62
N GLY A 47 -11.75 37.09 23.99
CA GLY A 47 -10.37 37.13 24.45
C GLY A 47 -9.38 37.48 23.32
N ARG A 48 -8.31 38.15 23.71
CA ARG A 48 -7.21 38.61 22.83
C ARG A 48 -7.61 39.62 21.77
N GLU A 49 -8.69 40.36 21.98
CA GLU A 49 -9.07 41.54 21.18
C GLU A 49 -8.37 42.83 21.65
N ILE A 50 -8.27 43.81 20.74
CA ILE A 50 -8.18 45.22 21.16
C ILE A 50 -9.60 45.81 21.18
N VAL A 51 -9.99 46.38 22.31
CA VAL A 51 -11.28 47.06 22.46
C VAL A 51 -11.13 48.55 22.17
N LEU A 52 -11.94 49.08 21.25
CA LEU A 52 -11.93 50.47 20.83
C LEU A 52 -13.22 51.16 21.34
N THR A 53 -13.08 52.25 22.07
CA THR A 53 -14.22 53.01 22.60
C THR A 53 -13.90 54.51 22.62
N THR A 54 -14.93 55.34 22.56
CA THR A 54 -14.82 56.81 22.78
C THR A 54 -15.17 57.22 24.22
N GLY A 55 -15.63 56.23 25.02
CA GLY A 55 -16.00 56.49 26.39
C GLY A 55 -17.35 57.23 26.56
N VAL A 56 -18.16 57.34 25.51
CA VAL A 56 -19.41 58.09 25.49
C VAL A 56 -20.42 57.65 26.55
N ARG A 57 -20.41 56.38 26.95
CA ARG A 57 -21.29 55.83 27.99
C ARG A 57 -20.62 55.71 29.35
N GLN A 58 -19.31 55.72 29.44
CA GLN A 58 -18.53 55.63 30.67
C GLN A 58 -18.35 57.06 31.32
N LYS A 59 -19.48 57.69 31.59
CA LYS A 59 -19.50 59.14 32.07
C LYS A 59 -19.14 59.29 33.54
N SER A 60 -19.35 58.29 34.37
CA SER A 60 -19.04 58.37 35.80
C SER A 60 -17.74 57.61 36.14
N VAL A 61 -17.03 58.06 37.16
CA VAL A 61 -15.81 57.37 37.63
C VAL A 61 -16.02 55.89 37.93
N PRO A 62 -17.10 55.46 38.63
CA PRO A 62 -17.35 54.07 38.83
C PRO A 62 -17.52 53.29 37.51
N ALA A 63 -18.25 53.82 36.52
CA ALA A 63 -18.44 53.16 35.22
C ALA A 63 -17.14 53.03 34.45
N GLN A 64 -16.21 53.96 34.55
CA GLN A 64 -14.86 53.90 33.95
C GLN A 64 -14.04 52.79 34.59
N ILE A 65 -14.04 52.70 35.91
CA ILE A 65 -13.32 51.65 36.66
C ILE A 65 -13.86 50.28 36.33
N ASP A 66 -15.19 50.07 36.39
CA ASP A 66 -15.84 48.80 36.13
C ASP A 66 -15.60 48.34 34.67
N PHE A 67 -15.62 49.27 33.71
CA PHE A 67 -15.33 48.98 32.32
C PHE A 67 -13.91 48.43 32.14
N VAL A 68 -12.89 49.10 32.67
CA VAL A 68 -11.50 48.65 32.55
C VAL A 68 -11.29 47.31 33.24
N ARG A 69 -11.86 47.07 34.42
CA ARG A 69 -11.79 45.78 35.12
C ARG A 69 -12.48 44.68 34.34
N THR A 70 -13.62 44.98 33.71
CA THR A 70 -14.33 44.03 32.84
C THR A 70 -13.47 43.64 31.64
N LEU A 71 -12.80 44.58 30.99
CA LEU A 71 -11.91 44.29 29.86
C LEU A 71 -10.73 43.37 30.29
N ALA A 72 -10.09 43.72 31.39
CA ALA A 72 -8.98 42.93 31.92
C ALA A 72 -9.40 41.53 32.31
N ALA A 73 -10.58 41.35 32.91
CA ALA A 73 -11.13 40.03 33.28
C ALA A 73 -11.51 39.15 32.08
N ASN A 74 -11.65 39.74 30.90
CA ASN A 74 -11.98 39.03 29.64
C ASN A 74 -10.80 38.89 28.66
N ASP A 75 -9.57 38.92 29.16
CA ASP A 75 -8.33 38.68 28.37
C ASP A 75 -8.17 39.63 27.17
N VAL A 76 -8.62 40.88 27.30
CA VAL A 76 -8.44 41.94 26.30
C VAL A 76 -6.97 42.34 26.24
N VAL A 77 -6.37 42.40 25.05
CA VAL A 77 -4.94 42.75 24.85
C VAL A 77 -4.64 44.20 25.18
N ALA A 78 -5.52 45.10 24.75
CA ALA A 78 -5.38 46.53 24.99
C ALA A 78 -6.73 47.25 24.86
N LEU A 79 -6.85 48.37 25.53
CA LEU A 79 -7.93 49.35 25.36
C LEU A 79 -7.45 50.50 24.46
N GLY A 80 -8.04 50.64 23.27
CA GLY A 80 -7.87 51.83 22.42
C GLY A 80 -8.94 52.87 22.74
N PHE A 81 -8.54 54.00 23.33
CA PHE A 81 -9.44 55.07 23.72
C PHE A 81 -9.37 56.25 22.77
N GLY A 82 -10.47 56.51 22.07
CA GLY A 82 -10.59 57.63 21.11
C GLY A 82 -10.79 58.97 21.79
N ILE A 83 -9.91 59.90 21.48
CA ILE A 83 -9.97 61.28 22.01
C ILE A 83 -10.45 62.27 20.95
N GLY A 84 -10.84 63.46 21.39
CA GLY A 84 -11.26 64.55 20.52
C GLY A 84 -12.75 64.54 20.15
N LEU A 85 -13.55 63.67 20.74
CA LEU A 85 -15.02 63.66 20.65
C LEU A 85 -15.66 64.03 21.98
N GLU A 86 -15.85 63.06 22.87
CA GLU A 86 -16.45 63.22 24.17
C GLU A 86 -15.38 63.65 25.24
N HIS A 87 -14.16 63.19 25.02
CA HIS A 87 -13.00 63.42 25.89
C HIS A 87 -11.85 64.05 25.10
N GLU A 88 -11.25 65.12 25.61
CA GLU A 88 -10.04 65.77 25.04
C GLU A 88 -8.78 64.90 25.31
N SER A 89 -8.80 64.12 26.40
CA SER A 89 -7.76 63.19 26.80
C SER A 89 -8.39 61.98 27.49
N VAL A 90 -7.65 60.86 27.60
CA VAL A 90 -8.12 59.70 28.34
C VAL A 90 -8.33 59.99 29.78
N PRO A 91 -9.50 59.68 30.38
CA PRO A 91 -9.77 60.01 31.78
C PRO A 91 -8.81 59.33 32.77
N GLU A 92 -8.31 60.07 33.78
CA GLU A 92 -7.34 59.56 34.74
C GLU A 92 -7.82 58.32 35.49
N PRO A 93 -9.13 58.12 35.87
CA PRO A 93 -9.61 56.89 36.48
C PRO A 93 -9.46 55.67 35.58
N VAL A 94 -9.53 55.81 34.24
CA VAL A 94 -9.26 54.75 33.29
C VAL A 94 -7.79 54.37 33.33
N LEU A 95 -6.88 55.36 33.33
CA LEU A 95 -5.43 55.13 33.34
C LEU A 95 -4.94 54.51 34.64
N GLU A 96 -5.43 54.98 35.76
CA GLU A 96 -5.10 54.48 37.12
C GLU A 96 -5.54 52.99 37.24
N THR A 97 -6.81 52.72 36.91
CA THR A 97 -7.34 51.35 36.97
C THR A 97 -6.62 50.44 36.00
N ALA A 98 -6.31 50.89 34.79
CA ALA A 98 -5.58 50.11 33.80
C ALA A 98 -4.15 49.78 34.29
N ARG A 99 -3.47 50.69 34.96
CA ARG A 99 -2.15 50.41 35.60
C ARG A 99 -2.28 49.36 36.72
N GLU A 100 -3.35 49.46 37.55
CA GLU A 100 -3.61 48.48 38.60
C GLU A 100 -3.82 47.06 38.08
N VAL A 101 -4.60 46.89 37.00
CA VAL A 101 -4.96 45.60 36.45
C VAL A 101 -4.00 45.15 35.35
N GLY A 102 -3.02 45.95 34.95
CA GLY A 102 -2.06 45.64 33.91
C GLY A 102 -2.62 45.66 32.49
N LEU A 103 -3.71 46.41 32.22
CA LEU A 103 -4.28 46.56 30.88
C LEU A 103 -3.59 47.69 30.11
N PRO A 104 -2.96 47.43 28.94
CA PRO A 104 -2.44 48.51 28.10
C PRO A 104 -3.55 49.45 27.61
N VAL A 105 -3.36 50.77 27.79
CA VAL A 105 -4.25 51.81 27.24
C VAL A 105 -3.51 52.55 26.14
N ILE A 106 -4.15 52.64 24.98
CA ILE A 106 -3.65 53.30 23.79
C ILE A 106 -4.57 54.47 23.46
N GLU A 107 -4.00 55.65 23.37
CA GLU A 107 -4.68 56.83 22.88
C GLU A 107 -4.85 56.72 21.35
N VAL A 108 -6.10 56.90 20.89
CA VAL A 108 -6.43 56.92 19.45
C VAL A 108 -6.84 58.38 19.11
N PRO A 109 -6.06 59.10 18.27
CA PRO A 109 -6.35 60.48 17.94
C PRO A 109 -7.62 60.59 17.08
N TYR A 110 -8.31 61.74 17.19
CA TYR A 110 -9.57 62.03 16.46
C TYR A 110 -9.49 61.73 14.94
N LYS A 111 -8.34 62.05 14.33
CA LYS A 111 -8.10 61.81 12.88
C LYS A 111 -8.05 60.33 12.47
N THR A 112 -7.94 59.41 13.43
CA THR A 112 -7.79 57.99 13.16
C THR A 112 -9.11 57.27 13.40
N PRO A 113 -9.83 56.89 12.34
CA PRO A 113 -11.09 56.14 12.50
C PRO A 113 -10.83 54.77 13.09
N PHE A 114 -11.66 54.31 14.02
CA PHE A 114 -11.60 52.94 14.55
C PHE A 114 -11.69 51.86 13.44
N ALA A 115 -12.44 52.17 12.39
CA ALA A 115 -12.53 51.31 11.22
C ALA A 115 -11.17 51.07 10.52
N ALA A 116 -10.23 52.03 10.57
CA ALA A 116 -8.90 51.89 10.01
C ALA A 116 -8.07 50.89 10.83
N ILE A 117 -8.18 50.95 12.17
CA ILE A 117 -7.51 49.98 13.07
C ILE A 117 -8.08 48.57 12.86
N SER A 118 -9.42 48.43 12.90
CA SER A 118 -10.08 47.13 12.69
C SER A 118 -9.77 46.54 11.32
N ARG A 119 -9.70 47.37 10.28
CA ARG A 119 -9.32 46.95 8.93
C ARG A 119 -7.88 46.43 8.88
N LEU A 120 -6.93 47.15 9.45
CA LEU A 120 -5.53 46.73 9.47
C LEU A 120 -5.35 45.38 10.17
N ILE A 121 -6.04 45.17 11.31
CA ILE A 121 -6.02 43.89 12.01
C ILE A 121 -6.60 42.77 11.12
N ALA A 122 -7.76 43.00 10.49
CA ALA A 122 -8.39 42.03 9.60
C ALA A 122 -7.53 41.71 8.38
N GLU A 123 -6.87 42.70 7.77
CA GLU A 123 -5.94 42.51 6.65
C GLU A 123 -4.72 41.68 7.06
N ALA A 124 -4.14 41.94 8.23
CA ALA A 124 -3.02 41.17 8.76
C ALA A 124 -3.39 39.69 9.02
N LEU A 125 -4.57 39.46 9.59
CA LEU A 125 -5.08 38.08 9.80
C LEU A 125 -5.33 37.36 8.50
N ASN A 126 -5.93 38.02 7.52
CA ASN A 126 -6.16 37.46 6.18
C ASN A 126 -4.83 37.15 5.48
N ALA A 127 -3.87 38.07 5.51
CA ALA A 127 -2.56 37.82 4.90
C ALA A 127 -1.84 36.65 5.52
N ASP A 128 -1.95 36.45 6.83
CA ASP A 128 -1.37 35.27 7.51
C ASP A 128 -2.07 33.96 7.12
N HIS A 129 -3.39 34.00 7.00
CA HIS A 129 -4.15 32.84 6.53
C HIS A 129 -3.80 32.47 5.10
N VAL A 130 -3.77 33.43 4.17
CA VAL A 130 -3.39 33.23 2.77
C VAL A 130 -1.97 32.65 2.68
N LYS A 131 -1.02 33.20 3.44
CA LYS A 131 0.37 32.71 3.45
C LYS A 131 0.48 31.26 3.95
N ARG A 132 -0.32 30.86 4.95
CA ARG A 132 -0.36 29.45 5.41
C ARG A 132 -0.89 28.53 4.32
N VAL A 133 -1.99 28.91 3.65
CA VAL A 133 -2.55 28.13 2.54
C VAL A 133 -1.56 28.02 1.37
N GLU A 134 -0.90 29.12 0.99
CA GLU A 134 0.13 29.10 -0.05
C GLU A 134 1.30 28.18 0.30
N ASN A 135 1.77 28.19 1.54
CA ASN A 135 2.86 27.31 1.99
C ASN A 135 2.45 25.84 1.91
N LEU A 136 1.23 25.52 2.33
CA LEU A 136 0.68 24.16 2.22
C LEU A 136 0.59 23.72 0.75
N LEU A 137 0.07 24.58 -0.13
CA LEU A 137 -0.02 24.28 -1.56
C LEU A 137 1.37 24.06 -2.19
N ARG A 138 2.36 24.88 -1.83
CA ARG A 138 3.76 24.69 -2.28
C ARG A 138 4.33 23.34 -1.80
N ALA A 139 4.05 22.97 -0.55
CA ALA A 139 4.47 21.67 -0.01
C ALA A 139 3.83 20.51 -0.77
N HIS A 140 2.52 20.57 -1.04
CA HIS A 140 1.82 19.58 -1.86
C HIS A 140 2.41 19.48 -3.26
N GLN A 141 2.62 20.62 -3.94
CA GLN A 141 3.21 20.64 -5.27
C GLN A 141 4.62 20.01 -5.28
N LYS A 142 5.42 20.31 -4.27
CA LYS A 142 6.79 19.80 -4.17
C LYS A 142 6.82 18.27 -3.97
N LEU A 143 5.93 17.72 -3.12
CA LEU A 143 5.78 16.28 -2.96
C LEU A 143 5.31 15.60 -4.26
N ALA A 144 4.29 16.15 -4.92
CA ALA A 144 3.80 15.60 -6.17
C ALA A 144 4.86 15.62 -7.27
N GLN A 145 5.61 16.72 -7.40
CA GLN A 145 6.70 16.83 -8.37
C GLN A 145 7.84 15.85 -8.10
N SER A 146 8.21 15.63 -6.84
CA SER A 146 9.25 14.67 -6.47
C SER A 146 8.86 13.25 -6.85
N LEU A 147 7.59 12.87 -6.71
CA LEU A 147 7.06 11.58 -7.12
C LEU A 147 7.07 11.44 -8.66
N LEU A 148 6.59 12.46 -9.39
CA LEU A 148 6.52 12.43 -10.86
C LEU A 148 7.89 12.41 -11.55
N SER A 149 8.91 13.01 -10.92
CA SER A 149 10.22 13.17 -11.54
C SER A 149 11.20 12.03 -11.26
N SER A 150 10.95 11.18 -10.26
CA SER A 150 12.00 10.26 -9.83
C SER A 150 11.50 8.95 -9.25
N ASP A 151 11.01 8.92 -8.04
CA ASP A 151 10.58 7.70 -7.36
C ASP A 151 10.04 8.03 -5.96
N LEU A 152 9.52 7.00 -5.32
CA LEU A 152 9.00 7.00 -3.95
C LEU A 152 10.08 7.42 -2.93
N ASP A 153 11.33 6.97 -3.11
CA ASP A 153 12.46 7.32 -2.24
C ASP A 153 12.67 8.84 -2.15
N ARG A 154 12.62 9.52 -3.29
CA ARG A 154 12.80 10.97 -3.32
C ARG A 154 11.64 11.73 -2.71
N MET A 155 10.43 11.22 -2.88
CA MET A 155 9.24 11.80 -2.25
C MET A 155 9.32 11.65 -0.72
N LEU A 156 9.73 10.48 -0.21
CA LEU A 156 9.91 10.27 1.23
C LEU A 156 11.04 11.13 1.79
N ALA A 157 12.14 11.29 1.06
CA ALA A 157 13.22 12.20 1.46
C ALA A 157 12.77 13.67 1.54
N GLU A 158 11.87 14.12 0.63
CA GLU A 158 11.28 15.46 0.73
C GLU A 158 10.29 15.58 1.89
N LEU A 159 9.50 14.53 2.14
CA LEU A 159 8.62 14.49 3.31
C LEU A 159 9.42 14.55 4.61
N SER A 160 10.50 13.78 4.72
CA SER A 160 11.42 13.79 5.87
C SER A 160 11.99 15.20 6.13
N LYS A 161 12.42 15.91 5.08
CA LYS A 161 12.87 17.32 5.19
C LYS A 161 11.79 18.27 5.68
N MET A 162 10.54 18.07 5.23
CA MET A 162 9.41 18.93 5.64
C MET A 162 9.02 18.69 7.09
N LEU A 163 9.07 17.43 7.54
CA LEU A 163 8.76 17.04 8.91
C LEU A 163 9.94 17.22 9.87
N HIS A 164 11.14 17.48 9.36
CA HIS A 164 12.39 17.52 10.13
C HIS A 164 12.65 16.25 10.96
N THR A 165 12.19 15.10 10.46
CA THR A 165 12.39 13.80 11.08
C THR A 165 12.47 12.72 10.03
N ASP A 166 12.99 11.53 10.39
CA ASP A 166 13.15 10.43 9.45
C ASP A 166 11.81 9.77 9.15
N VAL A 167 11.66 9.38 7.88
CA VAL A 167 10.45 8.76 7.36
C VAL A 167 10.85 7.49 6.61
N ALA A 168 10.13 6.42 6.86
CA ALA A 168 10.32 5.13 6.17
C ALA A 168 8.99 4.50 5.78
N LEU A 169 9.03 3.61 4.81
CA LEU A 169 7.85 2.94 4.29
C LEU A 169 8.06 1.44 4.26
N SER A 170 7.12 0.69 4.82
CA SER A 170 7.12 -0.77 4.76
C SER A 170 5.91 -1.31 4.01
N LEU A 171 6.08 -2.45 3.37
CA LEU A 171 5.03 -3.18 2.66
C LEU A 171 5.13 -4.66 3.04
N HIS A 172 4.06 -5.22 3.60
CA HIS A 172 4.03 -6.58 4.17
C HIS A 172 5.15 -6.84 5.19
N GLY A 173 5.55 -5.81 5.95
CA GLY A 173 6.63 -5.90 6.94
C GLY A 173 8.05 -5.78 6.38
N GLU A 174 8.20 -5.66 5.06
CA GLU A 174 9.49 -5.38 4.41
C GLU A 174 9.65 -3.88 4.20
N MET A 175 10.80 -3.36 4.56
CA MET A 175 11.15 -1.96 4.27
C MET A 175 11.37 -1.79 2.77
N ILE A 176 10.62 -0.91 2.15
CA ILE A 176 10.68 -0.66 0.70
C ILE A 176 11.31 0.69 0.36
N SER A 177 11.37 1.61 1.31
CA SER A 177 11.99 2.93 1.13
C SER A 177 12.24 3.60 2.47
N GLY A 178 13.24 4.48 2.54
CA GLY A 178 13.64 5.23 3.73
C GLY A 178 14.54 4.45 4.69
N ASP A 179 15.15 5.18 5.62
CA ASP A 179 16.03 4.59 6.64
C ASP A 179 15.20 4.26 7.89
N PHE A 180 15.23 3.00 8.29
CA PHE A 180 14.48 2.51 9.44
C PHE A 180 15.43 1.90 10.48
N GLU A 181 15.46 2.49 11.66
CA GLU A 181 16.22 1.99 12.81
C GLU A 181 15.26 1.31 13.80
N PRO A 182 15.33 -0.02 14.00
CA PRO A 182 14.40 -0.75 14.88
C PRO A 182 14.44 -0.31 16.34
N GLU A 183 15.58 0.24 16.80
CA GLU A 183 15.78 0.67 18.19
C GLU A 183 15.12 2.04 18.49
N ARG A 184 14.76 2.79 17.47
CA ARG A 184 14.11 4.09 17.58
C ARG A 184 12.59 3.94 17.72
N SER A 185 11.96 4.87 18.40
CA SER A 185 10.50 4.95 18.49
C SER A 185 9.91 5.52 17.20
N TRP A 186 8.89 4.85 16.64
CA TRP A 186 8.24 5.23 15.38
C TRP A 186 6.74 5.37 15.54
N HIS A 187 6.20 6.41 14.95
CA HIS A 187 4.77 6.58 14.77
C HIS A 187 4.34 5.87 13.48
N GLU A 188 3.42 4.92 13.59
CA GLU A 188 3.00 4.06 12.47
C GLU A 188 1.65 4.51 11.92
N LEU A 189 1.59 4.78 10.63
CA LEU A 189 0.39 5.23 9.93
C LEU A 189 0.08 4.27 8.77
N PRO A 190 -1.13 3.68 8.73
CA PRO A 190 -1.51 2.82 7.63
C PRO A 190 -1.70 3.63 6.34
N VAL A 191 -1.23 3.10 5.23
CA VAL A 191 -1.42 3.67 3.90
C VAL A 191 -2.43 2.85 3.12
N ALA A 192 -3.52 3.47 2.69
CA ALA A 192 -4.54 2.84 1.86
C ALA A 192 -4.04 2.71 0.41
N THR A 193 -3.81 1.48 -0.05
CA THR A 193 -3.33 1.18 -1.41
C THR A 193 -4.44 0.78 -2.37
N GLY A 194 -5.69 0.67 -1.91
CA GLY A 194 -6.80 0.11 -2.70
C GLY A 194 -6.67 -1.41 -2.98
N LEU A 195 -5.62 -2.04 -2.48
CA LEU A 195 -5.32 -3.46 -2.56
C LEU A 195 -5.38 -4.07 -1.15
N ARG A 196 -5.29 -5.40 -1.05
CA ARG A 196 -5.18 -6.09 0.25
C ARG A 196 -3.74 -6.08 0.80
N ASP A 197 -2.96 -5.08 0.42
CA ASP A 197 -1.58 -4.93 0.85
C ASP A 197 -1.51 -4.21 2.20
N ARG A 198 -0.61 -4.66 3.08
CA ARG A 198 -0.32 -4.00 4.35
C ARG A 198 0.84 -3.03 4.13
N CYS A 199 0.49 -1.77 3.90
CA CYS A 199 1.47 -0.70 3.75
C CYS A 199 1.43 0.21 4.98
N THR A 200 2.60 0.52 5.55
CA THR A 200 2.74 1.36 6.73
C THR A 200 3.79 2.44 6.48
N LEU A 201 3.41 3.68 6.72
CA LEU A 201 4.30 4.83 6.76
C LEU A 201 4.80 4.98 8.20
N HIS A 202 6.11 4.98 8.40
CA HIS A 202 6.77 5.13 9.69
C HIS A 202 7.37 6.53 9.76
N ILE A 203 7.08 7.27 10.84
CA ILE A 203 7.64 8.60 11.10
C ILE A 203 8.34 8.53 12.46
N ALA A 204 9.61 8.91 12.51
CA ALA A 204 10.39 8.81 13.72
C ALA A 204 9.93 9.86 14.77
N GLU A 205 9.85 9.42 16.03
CA GLU A 205 9.50 10.30 17.16
C GLU A 205 10.68 11.22 17.55
N PRO A 206 10.41 12.46 18.05
CA PRO A 206 9.10 13.02 18.32
C PRO A 206 8.38 13.53 17.07
N TYR A 207 7.12 13.15 16.89
CA TYR A 207 6.29 13.56 15.77
C TYR A 207 5.09 14.38 16.24
N THR A 208 4.84 15.52 15.59
CA THR A 208 3.62 16.33 15.75
C THR A 208 2.81 16.22 14.47
N HIS A 209 1.52 15.99 14.61
CA HIS A 209 0.62 15.86 13.47
C HIS A 209 0.72 17.04 12.50
N ASP A 210 0.99 16.73 11.23
CA ASP A 210 1.06 17.71 10.13
C ASP A 210 0.14 17.24 8.98
N PRO A 211 -0.75 18.09 8.48
CA PRO A 211 -1.66 17.77 7.38
C PRO A 211 -0.98 17.29 6.09
N ILE A 212 0.30 17.60 5.89
CA ILE A 212 1.08 17.14 4.74
C ILE A 212 1.22 15.62 4.70
N VAL A 213 1.15 14.97 5.86
CA VAL A 213 1.29 13.50 5.97
C VAL A 213 0.10 12.78 5.35
N GLU A 214 -1.12 13.27 5.55
CA GLU A 214 -2.32 12.69 4.92
C GLU A 214 -2.25 12.77 3.39
N TYR A 215 -1.73 13.88 2.89
CA TYR A 215 -1.50 14.05 1.45
C TYR A 215 -0.41 13.10 0.95
N ALA A 216 0.70 12.95 1.69
CA ALA A 216 1.76 12.00 1.37
C ALA A 216 1.24 10.56 1.35
N GLN A 217 0.43 10.13 2.35
CA GLN A 217 -0.20 8.81 2.36
C GLN A 217 -1.05 8.56 1.10
N SER A 218 -1.79 9.58 0.66
CA SER A 218 -2.62 9.49 -0.55
C SER A 218 -1.76 9.31 -1.81
N LEU A 219 -0.65 10.04 -1.92
CA LEU A 219 0.30 9.92 -3.04
C LEU A 219 1.00 8.56 -3.04
N ILE A 220 1.44 8.08 -1.87
CA ILE A 220 2.06 6.76 -1.71
C ILE A 220 1.09 5.66 -2.16
N GLY A 221 -0.16 5.72 -1.67
CA GLY A 221 -1.20 4.75 -2.03
C GLY A 221 -1.47 4.71 -3.53
N LEU A 222 -1.53 5.88 -4.18
CA LEU A 222 -1.71 5.99 -5.63
C LEU A 222 -0.52 5.37 -6.39
N GLU A 223 0.70 5.70 -5.99
CA GLU A 223 1.93 5.21 -6.63
C GLU A 223 2.07 3.68 -6.49
N LEU A 224 1.84 3.14 -5.30
CA LEU A 224 1.87 1.70 -5.07
C LEU A 224 0.79 0.98 -5.89
N THR A 225 -0.39 1.57 -6.02
CA THR A 225 -1.46 1.04 -6.87
C THR A 225 -1.05 1.02 -8.34
N ASN A 226 -0.43 2.10 -8.83
CA ASN A 226 0.07 2.18 -10.20
C ASN A 226 1.19 1.15 -10.45
N LYS A 227 2.17 1.06 -9.56
CA LYS A 227 3.24 0.05 -9.61
C LYS A 227 2.69 -1.38 -9.62
N SER A 228 1.64 -1.63 -8.85
CA SER A 228 0.97 -2.94 -8.81
C SER A 228 0.27 -3.29 -10.12
N ARG A 229 -0.43 -2.34 -10.73
CA ARG A 229 -1.07 -2.53 -12.04
C ARG A 229 -0.05 -2.78 -13.14
N LEU A 230 1.03 -2.00 -13.16
CA LEU A 230 2.11 -2.17 -14.13
C LEU A 230 2.76 -3.55 -13.98
N ARG A 231 3.01 -3.99 -12.74
CA ARG A 231 3.55 -5.31 -12.43
C ARG A 231 2.63 -6.44 -12.90
N ALA A 232 1.33 -6.32 -12.66
CA ALA A 232 0.35 -7.29 -13.12
C ALA A 232 0.33 -7.39 -14.65
N SER A 233 0.32 -6.26 -15.35
CA SER A 233 0.38 -6.22 -16.80
C SER A 233 1.65 -6.86 -17.36
N GLN A 234 2.81 -6.55 -16.76
CA GLN A 234 4.09 -7.15 -17.15
C GLN A 234 4.12 -8.66 -16.92
N ARG A 235 3.62 -9.13 -15.77
CA ARG A 235 3.55 -10.57 -15.47
C ARG A 235 2.63 -11.34 -16.41
N LEU A 236 1.52 -10.73 -16.80
CA LEU A 236 0.61 -11.33 -17.79
C LEU A 236 1.27 -11.40 -19.17
N ALA A 237 1.94 -10.34 -19.61
CA ALA A 237 2.67 -10.32 -20.87
C ALA A 237 3.80 -11.36 -20.90
N ASN A 238 4.61 -11.43 -19.85
CA ASN A 238 5.65 -12.45 -19.70
C ASN A 238 5.04 -13.85 -19.64
N GLY A 239 3.87 -13.99 -19.02
CA GLY A 239 3.14 -15.24 -18.92
C GLY A 239 2.74 -15.82 -20.27
N GLN A 240 2.29 -14.95 -21.19
CA GLN A 240 2.00 -15.38 -22.55
C GLN A 240 3.23 -15.96 -23.26
N VAL A 241 4.38 -15.27 -23.14
CA VAL A 241 5.65 -15.74 -23.73
C VAL A 241 6.08 -17.08 -23.13
N LEU A 242 5.95 -17.25 -21.82
CA LEU A 242 6.30 -18.51 -21.15
C LEU A 242 5.31 -19.64 -21.46
N ALA A 243 4.03 -19.36 -21.61
CA ALA A 243 3.03 -20.33 -22.03
C ALA A 243 3.31 -20.83 -23.46
N ASP A 244 3.68 -19.93 -24.37
CA ASP A 244 4.07 -20.28 -25.74
C ASP A 244 5.37 -21.11 -25.78
N LEU A 245 6.34 -20.80 -24.91
CA LEU A 245 7.54 -21.60 -24.67
C LEU A 245 7.19 -22.99 -24.14
N ALA A 246 6.35 -23.08 -23.14
CA ALA A 246 5.92 -24.33 -22.52
C ALA A 246 5.17 -25.21 -23.52
N SER A 247 4.35 -24.61 -24.39
CA SER A 247 3.58 -25.34 -25.40
C SER A 247 4.41 -25.84 -26.60
N GLY A 248 5.66 -25.41 -26.76
CA GLY A 248 6.50 -25.77 -27.91
C GLY A 248 6.15 -25.08 -29.22
N VAL A 249 5.15 -24.20 -29.23
CA VAL A 249 4.72 -23.44 -30.42
C VAL A 249 5.85 -22.55 -30.98
N LEU A 250 6.86 -22.28 -30.15
CA LEU A 250 7.94 -21.37 -30.44
C LEU A 250 9.27 -22.06 -30.82
N SER A 251 9.27 -23.28 -31.32
CA SER A 251 10.50 -24.04 -31.56
C SER A 251 11.41 -23.49 -32.68
N ASP A 252 10.88 -22.73 -33.63
CA ASP A 252 11.59 -22.39 -34.89
C ASP A 252 12.12 -20.97 -35.00
N SER A 253 11.85 -20.07 -34.08
CA SER A 253 12.38 -18.70 -34.07
C SER A 253 13.46 -18.54 -33.01
N ASP A 254 14.51 -17.78 -33.33
CA ASP A 254 15.73 -17.59 -32.53
C ASP A 254 15.44 -17.55 -30.99
N PRO A 255 15.80 -18.63 -30.28
CA PRO A 255 15.55 -18.75 -28.83
C PRO A 255 16.21 -17.66 -28.00
N ALA A 256 17.35 -17.13 -28.48
CA ALA A 256 18.08 -16.09 -27.78
C ALA A 256 17.34 -14.75 -27.80
N VAL A 257 16.66 -14.41 -28.89
CA VAL A 257 15.86 -13.17 -29.01
C VAL A 257 14.69 -13.21 -28.03
N ARG A 258 14.05 -14.34 -27.85
CA ARG A 258 12.88 -14.50 -26.98
C ARG A 258 13.26 -14.50 -25.50
N LEU A 259 14.35 -15.17 -25.13
CA LEU A 259 14.87 -15.08 -23.77
C LEU A 259 15.34 -13.64 -23.47
N GLY A 260 15.96 -12.97 -24.45
CA GLY A 260 16.31 -11.57 -24.36
C GLY A 260 15.10 -10.65 -24.14
N ALA A 261 13.96 -10.95 -24.78
CA ALA A 261 12.72 -10.22 -24.56
C ALA A 261 12.17 -10.35 -23.13
N LEU A 262 12.47 -11.47 -22.46
CA LEU A 262 12.20 -11.68 -21.03
C LEU A 262 13.29 -11.10 -20.12
N GLY A 263 14.40 -10.56 -20.66
CA GLY A 263 15.55 -10.13 -19.89
C GLY A 263 16.45 -11.27 -19.41
N LEU A 264 16.34 -12.46 -20.00
CA LEU A 264 17.11 -13.64 -19.64
C LEU A 264 18.30 -13.84 -20.59
N GLU A 265 19.46 -14.13 -20.03
CA GLU A 265 20.63 -14.49 -20.81
C GLU A 265 20.61 -15.98 -21.19
N SER A 266 20.68 -16.29 -22.49
CA SER A 266 20.56 -17.65 -23.01
C SER A 266 21.65 -18.63 -22.55
N GLN A 267 22.78 -18.14 -22.06
CA GLN A 267 23.91 -18.94 -21.62
C GLN A 267 23.97 -19.15 -20.10
N ARG A 268 23.14 -18.43 -19.32
CA ARG A 268 23.07 -18.62 -17.87
C ARG A 268 22.17 -19.78 -17.49
N GLU A 269 22.57 -20.44 -16.42
CA GLU A 269 21.75 -21.51 -15.83
C GLU A 269 20.65 -20.93 -14.97
N HIS A 270 19.42 -21.28 -15.30
CA HIS A 270 18.22 -20.82 -14.61
C HIS A 270 17.46 -21.99 -14.01
N SER A 271 16.66 -21.69 -13.01
CA SER A 271 15.63 -22.56 -12.46
C SER A 271 14.30 -21.82 -12.44
N VAL A 272 13.23 -22.52 -12.74
CA VAL A 272 11.87 -22.00 -12.64
C VAL A 272 11.32 -22.33 -11.26
N VAL A 273 10.83 -21.33 -10.57
CA VAL A 273 10.11 -21.45 -9.29
C VAL A 273 8.64 -21.11 -9.56
N LEU A 274 7.74 -21.98 -9.13
CA LEU A 274 6.29 -21.80 -9.23
C LEU A 274 5.69 -21.57 -7.85
N VAL A 275 4.81 -20.59 -7.74
CA VAL A 275 4.00 -20.34 -6.55
C VAL A 275 2.53 -20.54 -6.90
N GLN A 276 1.86 -21.41 -6.16
CA GLN A 276 0.43 -21.66 -6.27
C GLN A 276 -0.27 -21.26 -4.98
N ALA A 277 -1.09 -20.22 -5.04
CA ALA A 277 -1.85 -19.75 -3.89
C ALA A 277 -3.20 -20.46 -3.78
N SER A 278 -3.60 -20.80 -2.56
CA SER A 278 -4.89 -21.41 -2.28
C SER A 278 -5.98 -20.34 -2.15
N GLY A 279 -6.84 -20.20 -3.17
CA GLY A 279 -7.99 -19.29 -3.16
C GLY A 279 -7.65 -17.79 -3.25
N GLN A 280 -6.41 -17.42 -3.55
CA GLN A 280 -5.94 -16.02 -3.62
C GLN A 280 -4.98 -15.78 -4.79
N SER A 281 -5.17 -16.49 -5.91
CA SER A 281 -4.30 -16.40 -7.10
C SER A 281 -4.21 -14.98 -7.68
N GLU A 282 -5.29 -14.19 -7.61
CA GLU A 282 -5.29 -12.79 -8.06
C GLU A 282 -4.26 -11.93 -7.33
N ARG A 283 -3.99 -12.20 -6.05
CA ARG A 283 -2.97 -11.47 -5.29
C ARG A 283 -1.56 -11.70 -5.83
N LEU A 284 -1.28 -12.87 -6.40
CA LEU A 284 0.02 -13.17 -7.01
C LEU A 284 0.33 -12.28 -8.22
N GLN A 285 -0.70 -11.76 -8.91
CA GLN A 285 -0.50 -10.87 -10.06
C GLN A 285 0.10 -9.53 -9.64
N THR A 286 -0.35 -8.99 -8.52
CA THR A 286 0.03 -7.66 -8.03
C THR A 286 1.11 -7.68 -6.95
N LEU A 287 1.33 -8.82 -6.27
CA LEU A 287 2.25 -8.95 -5.15
C LEU A 287 3.65 -8.43 -5.51
N PRO A 288 4.20 -7.41 -4.84
CA PRO A 288 5.59 -7.05 -4.99
C PRO A 288 6.47 -8.20 -4.49
N LEU A 289 7.63 -8.40 -5.07
CA LEU A 289 8.63 -9.30 -4.50
C LEU A 289 9.58 -8.51 -3.58
N PRO A 290 10.24 -9.18 -2.63
CA PRO A 290 11.31 -8.59 -1.83
C PRO A 290 12.40 -8.00 -2.72
N ALA A 291 13.14 -7.00 -2.21
CA ALA A 291 14.12 -6.25 -2.99
C ALA A 291 15.20 -7.14 -3.65
N ASP A 292 15.64 -8.19 -2.95
CA ASP A 292 16.59 -9.17 -3.45
C ASP A 292 16.04 -10.06 -4.58
N LEU A 293 14.73 -10.18 -4.72
CA LEU A 293 14.05 -10.89 -5.79
C LEU A 293 13.39 -9.97 -6.83
N ALA A 294 13.42 -8.66 -6.61
CA ALA A 294 12.72 -7.69 -7.46
C ALA A 294 13.25 -7.63 -8.90
N SER A 295 14.53 -7.96 -9.11
CA SER A 295 15.16 -8.01 -10.43
C SER A 295 14.89 -9.30 -11.21
N GLN A 296 14.26 -10.30 -10.58
CA GLN A 296 13.99 -11.59 -11.23
C GLN A 296 12.85 -11.47 -12.23
N VAL A 297 12.92 -12.28 -13.29
CA VAL A 297 11.83 -12.35 -14.27
C VAL A 297 10.62 -13.02 -13.63
N THR A 298 9.49 -12.32 -13.65
CA THR A 298 8.23 -12.83 -13.12
C THR A 298 7.15 -12.88 -14.18
N ALA A 299 6.29 -13.89 -14.07
CA ALA A 299 5.16 -14.09 -14.98
C ALA A 299 3.96 -14.68 -14.24
N ILE A 300 2.79 -14.62 -14.85
CA ILE A 300 1.62 -15.38 -14.43
C ILE A 300 1.25 -16.36 -15.53
N VAL A 301 1.25 -17.63 -15.21
CA VAL A 301 0.81 -18.72 -16.10
C VAL A 301 -0.21 -19.56 -15.35
N GLU A 302 -1.42 -19.68 -15.87
CA GLU A 302 -2.52 -20.48 -15.28
C GLU A 302 -2.71 -20.20 -13.78
N ASP A 303 -2.88 -18.95 -13.39
CA ASP A 303 -3.07 -18.52 -11.99
C ASP A 303 -1.90 -18.78 -11.03
N ARG A 304 -0.73 -19.18 -11.54
CA ARG A 304 0.50 -19.40 -10.78
C ARG A 304 1.50 -18.28 -11.06
N LEU A 305 2.18 -17.84 -10.01
CA LEU A 305 3.32 -16.95 -10.17
C LEU A 305 4.54 -17.79 -10.54
N VAL A 306 5.14 -17.43 -11.66
CA VAL A 306 6.41 -17.98 -12.14
C VAL A 306 7.51 -16.97 -11.78
N VAL A 307 8.58 -17.45 -11.17
CA VAL A 307 9.79 -16.68 -10.92
C VAL A 307 10.98 -17.42 -11.51
N ILE A 308 11.69 -16.78 -12.44
CA ILE A 308 12.88 -17.38 -13.05
C ILE A 308 14.10 -16.83 -12.35
N VAL A 309 14.85 -17.69 -11.69
CA VAL A 309 16.01 -17.34 -10.88
C VAL A 309 17.29 -17.98 -11.42
N ALA A 310 18.43 -17.34 -11.17
CA ALA A 310 19.72 -17.99 -11.42
C ALA A 310 19.84 -19.25 -10.54
N TYR A 311 20.22 -20.38 -11.12
CA TYR A 311 20.24 -21.66 -10.39
C TYR A 311 21.04 -21.63 -9.08
N ARG A 312 22.16 -20.91 -9.07
CA ARG A 312 23.00 -20.79 -7.88
C ARG A 312 22.28 -20.14 -6.68
N GLN A 313 21.21 -19.42 -6.94
CA GLN A 313 20.42 -18.69 -5.93
C GLN A 313 19.08 -19.36 -5.64
N VAL A 314 18.75 -20.48 -6.29
CA VAL A 314 17.41 -21.07 -6.23
C VAL A 314 16.96 -21.35 -4.81
N GLN A 315 17.79 -21.99 -3.99
CA GLN A 315 17.41 -22.34 -2.62
C GLN A 315 17.17 -21.09 -1.77
N LEU A 316 18.08 -20.13 -1.83
CA LEU A 316 17.94 -18.85 -1.11
C LEU A 316 16.66 -18.09 -1.56
N SER A 317 16.39 -18.10 -2.87
CA SER A 317 15.19 -17.46 -3.44
C SER A 317 13.91 -18.14 -2.97
N ILE A 318 13.90 -19.46 -2.85
CA ILE A 318 12.75 -20.23 -2.35
C ILE A 318 12.48 -19.92 -0.88
N ASP A 319 13.52 -20.01 -0.05
CA ASP A 319 13.39 -19.77 1.39
C ASP A 319 12.90 -18.33 1.66
N ARG A 320 13.45 -17.37 0.91
CA ARG A 320 13.06 -15.96 0.98
C ARG A 320 11.61 -15.74 0.52
N LEU A 321 11.23 -16.36 -0.59
CA LEU A 321 9.88 -16.26 -1.15
C LEU A 321 8.84 -16.90 -0.22
N ASP A 322 9.15 -18.05 0.35
CA ASP A 322 8.26 -18.75 1.29
C ASP A 322 8.04 -17.93 2.57
N ALA A 323 9.12 -17.38 3.14
CA ALA A 323 9.02 -16.50 4.31
C ALA A 323 8.18 -15.24 4.01
N TYR A 324 8.41 -14.64 2.84
CA TYR A 324 7.67 -13.44 2.42
C TYR A 324 6.18 -13.72 2.20
N LEU A 325 5.82 -14.82 1.54
CA LEU A 325 4.43 -15.22 1.34
C LEU A 325 3.70 -15.44 2.68
N ALA A 326 4.41 -15.98 3.67
CA ALA A 326 3.87 -16.13 5.02
C ALA A 326 3.59 -14.77 5.68
N THR A 327 4.54 -13.84 5.60
CA THR A 327 4.39 -12.48 6.14
C THR A 327 3.27 -11.71 5.43
N ALA A 328 3.16 -11.88 4.11
CA ALA A 328 2.07 -11.29 3.31
C ALA A 328 0.70 -11.95 3.58
N GLY A 329 0.64 -13.02 4.35
CA GLY A 329 -0.59 -13.76 4.65
C GLY A 329 -1.20 -14.42 3.43
N ILE A 330 -0.36 -14.94 2.53
CA ILE A 330 -0.77 -15.67 1.32
C ILE A 330 -0.46 -17.15 1.52
N PRO A 331 -1.45 -18.01 1.81
CA PRO A 331 -1.25 -19.45 1.88
C PRO A 331 -0.93 -19.97 0.48
N ALA A 332 0.29 -20.43 0.28
CA ALA A 332 0.76 -20.87 -1.01
C ALA A 332 1.69 -22.09 -0.89
N LYS A 333 1.80 -22.83 -1.99
CA LYS A 333 2.80 -23.88 -2.21
C LYS A 333 3.84 -23.35 -3.17
N VAL A 334 5.10 -23.70 -2.91
CA VAL A 334 6.23 -23.36 -3.76
C VAL A 334 6.82 -24.65 -4.31
N GLY A 335 6.98 -24.73 -5.63
CA GLY A 335 7.67 -25.83 -6.30
C GLY A 335 8.74 -25.27 -7.21
N TYR A 336 9.80 -26.02 -7.47
CA TYR A 336 10.86 -25.56 -8.38
C TYR A 336 11.38 -26.68 -9.26
N GLY A 337 11.97 -26.28 -10.40
CA GLY A 337 12.56 -27.21 -11.35
C GLY A 337 14.09 -27.23 -11.29
N GLY A 338 14.66 -28.13 -12.07
CA GLY A 338 16.10 -28.31 -12.18
C GLY A 338 16.83 -27.17 -12.90
N ARG A 339 18.10 -27.39 -13.13
CA ARG A 339 19.08 -26.47 -13.69
C ARG A 339 19.17 -26.58 -15.21
N TYR A 340 18.92 -25.51 -15.92
CA TYR A 340 18.97 -25.48 -17.37
C TYR A 340 19.42 -24.12 -17.91
N SER A 341 20.02 -24.10 -19.13
CA SER A 341 20.67 -22.93 -19.70
C SER A 341 20.07 -22.40 -21.01
N ASN A 342 18.98 -22.98 -21.54
CA ASN A 342 18.39 -22.56 -22.81
C ASN A 342 16.86 -22.57 -22.76
N THR A 343 16.20 -22.16 -23.84
CA THR A 343 14.73 -22.13 -23.93
C THR A 343 14.08 -23.46 -23.66
N THR A 344 14.62 -24.52 -24.27
CA THR A 344 14.17 -25.93 -24.03
C THR A 344 14.36 -26.28 -22.55
N GLY A 345 15.48 -25.89 -21.97
CA GLY A 345 15.76 -26.14 -20.57
C GLY A 345 14.83 -25.36 -19.61
N ILE A 346 14.46 -24.13 -19.90
CA ILE A 346 13.46 -23.39 -19.11
C ILE A 346 12.11 -24.11 -19.18
N ARG A 347 11.73 -24.62 -20.35
CA ARG A 347 10.55 -25.46 -20.51
C ARG A 347 10.59 -26.69 -19.58
N TRP A 348 11.71 -27.40 -19.54
CA TRP A 348 11.87 -28.54 -18.64
C TRP A 348 11.81 -28.16 -17.17
N SER A 349 12.50 -27.10 -16.79
CA SER A 349 12.46 -26.58 -15.42
C SER A 349 11.03 -26.19 -15.01
N TYR A 350 10.24 -25.64 -15.92
CA TYR A 350 8.83 -25.30 -15.66
C TYR A 350 7.99 -26.56 -15.38
N PHE A 351 8.16 -27.63 -16.18
CA PHE A 351 7.41 -28.87 -15.95
C PHE A 351 7.85 -29.61 -14.68
N GLU A 352 9.15 -29.61 -14.38
CA GLU A 352 9.65 -30.14 -13.11
C GLU A 352 9.07 -29.36 -11.90
N ALA A 353 9.01 -28.05 -11.99
CA ALA A 353 8.41 -27.21 -10.97
C ALA A 353 6.90 -27.50 -10.81
N LEU A 354 6.20 -27.70 -11.92
CA LEU A 354 4.78 -28.06 -11.93
C LEU A 354 4.53 -29.45 -11.30
N GLU A 355 5.37 -30.44 -11.63
CA GLU A 355 5.29 -31.74 -11.02
C GLU A 355 5.61 -31.72 -9.53
N SER A 356 6.60 -30.93 -9.11
CA SER A 356 6.96 -30.80 -7.70
C SER A 356 5.79 -30.28 -6.85
N LEU A 357 4.97 -29.34 -7.36
CA LEU A 357 3.79 -28.83 -6.65
C LEU A 357 2.75 -29.91 -6.30
N ARG A 358 2.73 -31.04 -7.02
CA ARG A 358 1.81 -32.15 -6.76
C ARG A 358 2.07 -32.88 -5.44
N HIS A 359 3.29 -32.82 -4.90
CA HIS A 359 3.63 -33.44 -3.62
C HIS A 359 2.86 -32.84 -2.44
N GLY A 360 2.31 -31.64 -2.59
CA GLY A 360 1.37 -31.05 -1.64
C GLY A 360 1.97 -30.40 -0.43
N GLU A 361 3.28 -30.41 -0.25
CA GLU A 361 3.98 -29.72 0.80
C GLU A 361 4.05 -28.18 0.55
N ARG A 362 4.43 -27.43 1.56
CA ARG A 362 4.57 -25.99 1.43
C ARG A 362 5.73 -25.62 0.49
N VAL A 363 6.87 -26.28 0.63
CA VAL A 363 8.01 -26.20 -0.28
C VAL A 363 8.28 -27.58 -0.85
N ASN A 364 8.27 -27.71 -2.17
CA ASN A 364 8.35 -28.98 -2.89
C ASN A 364 9.63 -29.05 -3.70
N VAL A 365 10.42 -30.09 -3.46
CA VAL A 365 11.71 -30.35 -4.12
C VAL A 365 11.47 -30.98 -5.49
N PRO A 366 12.27 -30.65 -6.53
CA PRO A 366 12.16 -31.27 -7.84
C PRO A 366 12.42 -32.75 -7.74
N THR A 367 11.50 -33.54 -8.30
CA THR A 367 11.69 -34.97 -8.56
C THR A 367 12.17 -35.16 -9.99
N LYS A 368 12.85 -36.27 -10.27
CA LYS A 368 13.22 -36.59 -11.64
C LYS A 368 11.97 -36.66 -12.51
N LEU A 369 11.95 -35.87 -13.59
CA LEU A 369 10.86 -35.95 -14.57
C LEU A 369 10.70 -37.39 -15.04
N SER A 370 9.48 -37.92 -14.92
CA SER A 370 9.13 -39.16 -15.57
C SER A 370 8.97 -38.90 -17.07
N LEU A 371 9.27 -39.91 -17.90
CA LEU A 371 8.97 -39.85 -19.34
C LEU A 371 7.50 -39.53 -19.61
N THR A 372 6.63 -39.89 -18.70
CA THR A 372 5.19 -39.61 -18.74
C THR A 372 4.88 -38.16 -18.55
N SER A 373 5.51 -37.48 -17.57
CA SER A 373 5.37 -36.02 -17.38
C SER A 373 5.83 -35.26 -18.63
N LEU A 374 6.87 -35.76 -19.31
CA LEU A 374 7.36 -35.17 -20.55
C LEU A 374 6.37 -35.37 -21.71
N LEU A 375 5.78 -36.56 -21.85
CA LEU A 375 4.76 -36.83 -22.86
C LEU A 375 3.49 -36.00 -22.63
N LEU A 376 3.05 -35.87 -21.38
CA LEU A 376 1.89 -35.07 -21.02
C LEU A 376 2.12 -33.57 -21.26
N ALA A 377 3.37 -33.11 -21.25
CA ALA A 377 3.78 -31.75 -21.57
C ALA A 377 3.86 -31.48 -23.09
N ALA A 378 3.86 -32.48 -23.93
CA ALA A 378 3.93 -32.34 -25.39
C ALA A 378 2.52 -32.04 -25.95
N ARG A 379 2.29 -30.76 -26.36
CA ARG A 379 1.01 -30.35 -26.99
C ARG A 379 0.84 -30.90 -28.43
N ASP A 380 1.91 -31.32 -29.04
CA ASP A 380 1.88 -31.87 -30.41
C ASP A 380 1.27 -33.28 -30.48
N VAL A 381 1.05 -33.91 -29.34
CA VAL A 381 0.37 -35.20 -29.25
C VAL A 381 -1.03 -34.95 -28.70
N PRO A 382 -2.11 -35.32 -29.38
CA PRO A 382 -3.48 -35.14 -28.92
C PRO A 382 -3.80 -36.09 -27.76
N LEU A 383 -3.04 -36.03 -26.69
CA LEU A 383 -3.13 -36.95 -25.55
C LEU A 383 -4.50 -36.91 -24.88
N GLN A 384 -5.16 -35.78 -24.88
CA GLN A 384 -6.52 -35.67 -24.32
C GLN A 384 -7.55 -36.41 -25.18
N ASP A 385 -7.43 -36.28 -26.49
CA ASP A 385 -8.32 -36.99 -27.42
C ASP A 385 -8.07 -38.49 -27.34
N LEU A 386 -6.80 -38.92 -27.32
CA LEU A 386 -6.41 -40.31 -27.12
C LEU A 386 -6.83 -40.87 -25.77
N ALA A 387 -6.74 -40.05 -24.71
CA ALA A 387 -7.22 -40.43 -23.39
C ALA A 387 -8.75 -40.56 -23.33
N ALA A 388 -9.47 -39.67 -24.00
CA ALA A 388 -10.91 -39.71 -24.10
C ALA A 388 -11.35 -40.97 -24.92
N GLU A 389 -10.63 -41.30 -25.97
CA GLU A 389 -10.87 -42.52 -26.75
C GLU A 389 -10.66 -43.80 -25.93
N ALA A 390 -9.57 -43.87 -25.15
CA ALA A 390 -9.24 -45.04 -24.33
C ALA A 390 -10.14 -45.17 -23.09
N LEU A 391 -10.47 -44.07 -22.41
CA LEU A 391 -11.18 -44.11 -21.13
C LEU A 391 -12.65 -43.71 -21.20
N GLY A 392 -13.08 -43.09 -22.30
CA GLY A 392 -14.48 -42.68 -22.52
C GLY A 392 -15.47 -43.85 -22.38
N PRO A 393 -15.24 -45.03 -23.02
CA PRO A 393 -16.13 -46.17 -22.86
C PRO A 393 -16.26 -46.65 -21.41
N ILE A 394 -15.19 -46.55 -20.62
CA ILE A 394 -15.22 -46.88 -19.17
C ILE A 394 -16.03 -45.84 -18.38
N GLN A 395 -15.88 -44.55 -18.68
CA GLN A 395 -16.62 -43.48 -18.03
C GLN A 395 -18.13 -43.56 -18.34
N ASP A 396 -18.47 -43.81 -19.58
CA ASP A 396 -19.85 -43.99 -20.04
C ASP A 396 -20.50 -45.20 -19.36
N PHE A 397 -19.77 -46.29 -19.23
CA PHE A 397 -20.22 -47.47 -18.53
C PHE A 397 -20.43 -47.21 -17.03
N ASP A 398 -19.46 -46.56 -16.38
CA ASP A 398 -19.59 -46.17 -14.98
C ASP A 398 -20.79 -45.23 -14.72
N SER A 399 -21.02 -44.27 -15.63
CA SER A 399 -22.15 -43.34 -15.55
C SER A 399 -23.50 -44.03 -15.65
N SER A 400 -23.56 -45.12 -16.44
CA SER A 400 -24.81 -45.86 -16.70
C SER A 400 -25.09 -46.97 -15.66
N HIS A 401 -24.08 -47.50 -15.01
CA HIS A 401 -24.20 -48.72 -14.18
C HIS A 401 -23.69 -48.56 -12.74
N ASP A 402 -23.17 -47.38 -12.38
CA ASP A 402 -22.54 -47.11 -11.08
C ASP A 402 -21.52 -48.19 -10.66
N SER A 403 -20.75 -48.66 -11.66
CA SER A 403 -19.89 -49.84 -11.51
C SER A 403 -18.56 -49.58 -10.81
N GLY A 404 -18.08 -48.31 -10.82
CA GLY A 404 -16.84 -47.88 -10.18
C GLY A 404 -15.58 -48.45 -10.84
N LEU A 405 -15.59 -48.65 -12.15
CA LEU A 405 -14.45 -49.17 -12.93
C LEU A 405 -13.29 -48.14 -12.93
N MET A 406 -13.59 -46.88 -13.19
CA MET A 406 -12.58 -45.80 -13.17
C MET A 406 -11.85 -45.70 -11.82
N ARG A 407 -12.60 -45.82 -10.73
CA ARG A 407 -12.03 -45.82 -9.38
C ARG A 407 -11.15 -47.04 -9.15
N THR A 408 -11.60 -48.22 -9.66
CA THR A 408 -10.86 -49.50 -9.53
C THR A 408 -9.59 -49.48 -10.39
N LEU A 409 -9.65 -48.91 -11.58
CA LEU A 409 -8.48 -48.74 -12.47
C LEU A 409 -7.43 -47.85 -11.82
N ARG A 410 -7.86 -46.69 -11.28
CA ARG A 410 -6.96 -45.75 -10.58
C ARG A 410 -6.23 -46.43 -9.42
N GLU A 411 -6.95 -47.14 -8.56
CA GLU A 411 -6.35 -47.87 -7.46
C GLU A 411 -5.43 -49.00 -7.93
N TYR A 412 -5.79 -49.66 -9.01
CA TYR A 412 -4.97 -50.74 -9.59
C TYR A 412 -3.62 -50.23 -10.11
N LEU A 413 -3.65 -49.09 -10.80
CA LEU A 413 -2.43 -48.44 -11.31
C LEU A 413 -1.56 -47.88 -10.17
N ASN A 414 -2.17 -47.29 -9.15
CA ASN A 414 -1.46 -46.70 -7.98
C ASN A 414 -0.86 -47.76 -7.05
N ARG A 415 -1.31 -49.04 -7.17
CA ARG A 415 -0.84 -50.18 -6.37
C ARG A 415 -0.08 -51.20 -7.18
N ASP A 416 0.62 -50.74 -8.19
CA ASP A 416 1.51 -51.56 -9.07
C ASP A 416 0.85 -52.80 -9.64
N GLY A 417 -0.46 -52.78 -9.88
CA GLY A 417 -1.22 -53.90 -10.41
C GLY A 417 -1.55 -54.96 -9.39
N SER A 418 -1.45 -54.72 -8.12
CA SER A 418 -1.74 -55.71 -7.07
C SER A 418 -3.25 -55.80 -6.78
N VAL A 419 -3.88 -56.85 -7.34
CA VAL A 419 -5.30 -57.18 -7.09
C VAL A 419 -5.63 -57.30 -5.61
N GLY A 420 -4.69 -57.83 -4.81
CA GLY A 420 -4.89 -57.99 -3.37
C GLY A 420 -4.95 -56.65 -2.64
N ALA A 421 -4.00 -55.74 -2.95
CA ALA A 421 -3.95 -54.40 -2.33
C ALA A 421 -5.14 -53.53 -2.78
N VAL A 422 -5.60 -53.65 -4.01
CA VAL A 422 -6.80 -52.98 -4.53
C VAL A 422 -8.07 -53.49 -3.83
N ALA A 423 -8.20 -54.81 -3.65
CA ALA A 423 -9.33 -55.41 -2.97
C ALA A 423 -9.45 -54.92 -1.50
N GLU A 424 -8.33 -54.86 -0.82
CA GLU A 424 -8.24 -54.32 0.56
C GLU A 424 -8.61 -52.82 0.62
N SER A 425 -8.04 -52.00 -0.27
CA SER A 425 -8.27 -50.57 -0.31
C SER A 425 -9.72 -50.19 -0.61
N LEU A 426 -10.36 -50.91 -1.53
CA LEU A 426 -11.73 -50.60 -1.94
C LEU A 426 -12.79 -51.36 -1.15
N GLY A 427 -12.39 -52.25 -0.23
CA GLY A 427 -13.32 -53.13 0.51
C GLY A 427 -14.03 -54.13 -0.40
N LEU A 428 -13.36 -54.59 -1.45
CA LEU A 428 -13.91 -55.52 -2.45
C LEU A 428 -13.30 -56.90 -2.30
N HIS A 429 -14.02 -57.92 -2.85
CA HIS A 429 -13.42 -59.26 -3.00
C HIS A 429 -12.44 -59.28 -4.17
N ARG A 430 -11.36 -60.07 -4.10
CA ARG A 430 -10.34 -60.18 -5.16
C ARG A 430 -10.93 -60.58 -6.54
N ASN A 431 -11.95 -61.43 -6.54
CA ASN A 431 -12.63 -61.83 -7.78
C ASN A 431 -13.41 -60.67 -8.42
N THR A 432 -13.98 -59.75 -7.60
CA THR A 432 -14.64 -58.57 -8.10
C THR A 432 -13.64 -57.62 -8.77
N VAL A 433 -12.46 -57.45 -8.17
CA VAL A 433 -11.38 -56.64 -8.78
C VAL A 433 -10.93 -57.27 -10.13
N ARG A 434 -10.72 -58.60 -10.17
CA ARG A 434 -10.36 -59.28 -11.44
C ARG A 434 -11.43 -59.12 -12.52
N TYR A 435 -12.70 -59.28 -12.14
CA TYR A 435 -13.81 -59.09 -13.08
C TYR A 435 -13.85 -57.64 -13.61
N ARG A 436 -13.66 -56.66 -12.73
CA ARG A 436 -13.59 -55.27 -13.16
C ARG A 436 -12.40 -54.97 -14.07
N MET A 437 -11.23 -55.57 -13.82
CA MET A 437 -10.07 -55.45 -14.72
C MET A 437 -10.34 -56.04 -16.09
N GLN A 438 -11.06 -57.17 -16.15
CA GLN A 438 -11.48 -57.76 -17.45
C GLN A 438 -12.49 -56.84 -18.17
N GLN A 439 -13.46 -56.27 -17.48
CA GLN A 439 -14.40 -55.31 -18.09
C GLN A 439 -13.66 -54.05 -18.61
N ILE A 440 -12.68 -53.57 -17.87
CA ILE A 440 -11.85 -52.42 -18.30
C ILE A 440 -11.12 -52.78 -19.58
N ALA A 441 -10.55 -53.99 -19.69
CA ALA A 441 -9.88 -54.46 -20.89
C ALA A 441 -10.85 -54.56 -22.09
N GLU A 442 -12.05 -55.09 -21.87
CA GLU A 442 -13.08 -55.21 -22.91
C GLU A 442 -13.59 -53.85 -23.41
N LEU A 443 -13.75 -52.87 -22.51
CA LEU A 443 -14.26 -51.53 -22.84
C LEU A 443 -13.20 -50.64 -23.47
N SER A 444 -11.96 -50.65 -22.94
CA SER A 444 -10.89 -49.76 -23.41
C SER A 444 -10.06 -50.32 -24.56
N GLY A 445 -10.10 -51.65 -24.75
CA GLY A 445 -9.20 -52.34 -25.66
C GLY A 445 -7.77 -52.55 -25.13
N TYR A 446 -7.49 -52.12 -23.88
CA TYR A 446 -6.18 -52.23 -23.22
C TYR A 446 -6.27 -53.16 -22.00
N ASP A 447 -5.44 -54.21 -21.95
CA ASP A 447 -5.40 -55.15 -20.83
C ASP A 447 -4.51 -54.60 -19.68
N PRO A 448 -5.07 -54.26 -18.52
CA PRO A 448 -4.29 -53.74 -17.37
C PRO A 448 -3.22 -54.74 -16.85
N ASN A 449 -3.30 -56.03 -17.21
CA ASN A 449 -2.32 -57.05 -16.83
C ASN A 449 -1.09 -57.05 -17.76
N VAL A 450 -1.20 -56.47 -18.95
CA VAL A 450 -0.09 -56.32 -19.90
C VAL A 450 0.64 -55.02 -19.64
N THR A 451 1.95 -55.04 -19.46
CA THR A 451 2.73 -53.85 -19.04
C THR A 451 2.62 -52.70 -20.03
N SER A 452 2.67 -52.96 -21.35
CA SER A 452 2.50 -51.94 -22.40
C SER A 452 1.16 -51.22 -22.28
N ASP A 453 0.08 -51.98 -22.11
CA ASP A 453 -1.28 -51.50 -22.06
C ASP A 453 -1.55 -50.74 -20.74
N ARG A 454 -0.99 -51.26 -19.63
CA ARG A 454 -1.02 -50.60 -18.34
C ARG A 454 -0.37 -49.21 -18.37
N VAL A 455 0.74 -49.08 -19.11
CA VAL A 455 1.38 -47.76 -19.31
C VAL A 455 0.47 -46.85 -20.12
N GLN A 456 -0.20 -47.34 -21.16
CA GLN A 456 -1.16 -46.54 -21.95
C GLN A 456 -2.32 -46.04 -21.07
N LEU A 457 -2.94 -46.94 -20.29
CA LEU A 457 -4.02 -46.61 -19.38
C LEU A 457 -3.56 -45.59 -18.29
N TRP A 458 -2.31 -45.74 -17.84
CA TRP A 458 -1.74 -44.77 -16.85
C TRP A 458 -1.51 -43.39 -17.45
N ILE A 459 -0.98 -43.31 -18.69
CA ILE A 459 -0.82 -42.04 -19.42
C ILE A 459 -2.20 -41.41 -19.67
N ALA A 460 -3.16 -42.18 -20.13
CA ALA A 460 -4.51 -41.71 -20.40
C ALA A 460 -5.20 -41.14 -19.14
N LEU A 461 -5.10 -41.87 -18.02
CA LEU A 461 -5.64 -41.41 -16.74
C LEU A 461 -4.98 -40.11 -16.28
N SER A 462 -3.65 -40.06 -16.39
CA SER A 462 -2.87 -38.84 -16.03
C SER A 462 -3.22 -37.65 -16.93
N ALA A 463 -3.48 -37.88 -18.23
CA ALA A 463 -3.91 -36.82 -19.15
C ALA A 463 -5.29 -36.23 -18.79
N LEU A 464 -6.23 -37.05 -18.30
CA LEU A 464 -7.53 -36.58 -17.84
C LEU A 464 -7.46 -35.76 -16.51
N GLU A 465 -6.49 -36.04 -15.64
CA GLU A 465 -6.31 -35.38 -14.37
C GLU A 465 -5.59 -34.02 -14.48
N LEU A 466 -5.07 -33.69 -15.65
CA LEU A 466 -4.39 -32.43 -15.95
C LEU A 466 -5.34 -31.28 -16.32
N ARG A 467 -6.65 -31.44 -16.14
CA ARG A 467 -7.67 -30.38 -16.32
C ARG A 467 -7.75 -29.40 -15.16
#